data_48313efd8011ebdcf16051a0ed306409
#
_entry.id   48313efd8011ebdcf16051a0ed306409
#
_cell.length_a   1.000
_cell.length_b   1.000
_cell.length_c   1.000
_cell.angle_alpha   90.00
_cell.angle_beta   90.00
_cell.angle_gamma   90.00
#
_symmetry.space_group_name_H-M   'P 1'
#
loop_
_entity.id
_entity.type
_entity.pdbx_description
1 polymer ?
#
loop_
_entity_poly.entity_id
_entity_poly.type
_entity_poly.pdbx_seq_one_letter_code
_entity_poly.pdbx_strand_id
1 'polypeptide(L)'
;MNSGSPIGSTKEAAVTFDFHGFRILARSADDPVRVSDITTDFSLFTTESNGLHDLEIVFRDFGSRPTLPRLQAVQHTPRNVVYRDGDRSFLDYGGRALTVVSDGGRRCEVHSDDRHLAHEAAYLTVLSHVGAHFDRSGRTRVHALGLETGGRAVLLLLPSSGGKTTMALRMLQTDGVR
;
A
#
# COMPACT_ATOMS: atom_id res chain seq x y z
N MET A 1 13.15 10.06 47.01
CA MET A 1 13.37 8.84 46.22
C MET A 1 12.28 8.83 45.13
N ASN A 2 12.66 9.25 43.95
CA ASN A 2 11.71 9.42 42.83
C ASN A 2 11.94 8.25 41.87
N SER A 3 11.06 7.25 41.94
CA SER A 3 11.11 6.08 41.08
C SER A 3 10.48 6.47 39.74
N GLY A 4 11.34 6.88 38.79
CA GLY A 4 10.94 7.03 37.40
C GLY A 4 10.58 5.66 36.81
N SER A 5 9.29 5.45 36.47
CA SER A 5 8.85 4.31 35.68
C SER A 5 9.50 4.37 34.28
N PRO A 6 10.03 3.27 33.77
CA PRO A 6 10.54 3.26 32.40
C PRO A 6 9.38 3.50 31.45
N ILE A 7 9.51 4.53 30.59
CA ILE A 7 8.62 4.78 29.45
C ILE A 7 8.73 3.53 28.58
N GLY A 8 7.62 2.78 28.49
CA GLY A 8 7.54 1.57 27.70
C GLY A 8 7.92 1.88 26.25
N SER A 9 8.94 1.22 25.74
CA SER A 9 9.32 1.22 24.34
C SER A 9 8.13 0.70 23.53
N THR A 10 7.42 1.59 22.87
CA THR A 10 6.38 1.23 21.89
C THR A 10 7.08 0.43 20.81
N LYS A 11 6.81 -0.86 20.75
CA LYS A 11 7.43 -1.76 19.77
C LYS A 11 6.92 -1.33 18.39
N GLU A 12 7.82 -0.86 17.54
CA GLU A 12 7.52 -0.52 16.15
C GLU A 12 6.80 -1.69 15.47
N ALA A 13 5.64 -1.43 14.88
CA ALA A 13 4.94 -2.41 14.07
C ALA A 13 5.53 -2.40 12.67
N ALA A 14 5.86 -3.58 12.15
CA ALA A 14 6.42 -3.72 10.81
C ALA A 14 5.99 -5.05 10.19
N VAL A 15 5.80 -5.05 8.88
CA VAL A 15 5.51 -6.23 8.06
C VAL A 15 6.28 -6.14 6.75
N THR A 16 6.73 -7.28 6.25
CA THR A 16 7.37 -7.39 4.93
C THR A 16 6.47 -8.20 4.01
N PHE A 17 6.31 -7.72 2.78
CA PHE A 17 5.63 -8.41 1.69
C PHE A 17 6.63 -8.78 0.60
N ASP A 18 6.43 -9.92 -0.07
CA ASP A 18 7.18 -10.30 -1.27
C ASP A 18 6.22 -10.53 -2.44
N PHE A 19 6.23 -9.62 -3.38
CA PHE A 19 5.45 -9.70 -4.61
C PHE A 19 6.30 -10.29 -5.74
N HIS A 20 6.58 -11.60 -5.64
CA HIS A 20 7.37 -12.32 -6.64
C HIS A 20 8.75 -11.70 -6.90
N GLY A 21 9.45 -11.37 -5.84
CA GLY A 21 10.80 -10.80 -5.86
C GLY A 21 10.86 -9.28 -5.71
N PHE A 22 9.71 -8.58 -5.66
CA PHE A 22 9.66 -7.17 -5.26
C PHE A 22 9.23 -7.07 -3.79
N ARG A 23 10.13 -6.65 -2.93
CA ARG A 23 9.91 -6.63 -1.48
C ARG A 23 9.52 -5.26 -0.98
N ILE A 24 8.50 -5.22 -0.15
CA ILE A 24 8.00 -3.99 0.48
C ILE A 24 8.03 -4.17 2.00
N LEU A 25 8.68 -3.23 2.69
CA LEU A 25 8.59 -3.07 4.14
C LEU A 25 7.56 -1.99 4.47
N ALA A 26 6.51 -2.33 5.19
CA ALA A 26 5.58 -1.34 5.75
C ALA A 26 5.76 -1.27 7.27
N ARG A 27 5.88 -0.06 7.83
CA ARG A 27 6.08 0.13 9.27
C ARG A 27 5.44 1.39 9.82
N SER A 28 5.14 1.35 11.11
CA SER A 28 4.67 2.49 11.90
C SER A 28 5.28 2.42 13.30
N ALA A 29 5.79 3.53 13.78
CA ALA A 29 6.28 3.65 15.16
C ALA A 29 5.13 3.94 16.14
N ASP A 30 4.12 4.68 15.70
CA ASP A 30 3.13 5.29 16.58
C ASP A 30 1.77 4.58 16.54
N ASP A 31 1.42 3.94 15.40
CA ASP A 31 0.11 3.32 15.20
C ASP A 31 0.22 1.95 14.50
N PRO A 32 0.23 0.85 15.25
CA PRO A 32 0.31 -0.50 14.69
C PRO A 32 -0.91 -0.90 13.85
N VAL A 33 -2.05 -0.24 14.04
CA VAL A 33 -3.29 -0.55 13.31
C VAL A 33 -3.13 -0.26 11.82
N ARG A 34 -2.39 0.79 11.45
CA ARG A 34 -2.12 1.14 10.05
C ARG A 34 -1.37 0.03 9.32
N VAL A 35 -0.43 -0.62 10.02
CA VAL A 35 0.31 -1.78 9.47
C VAL A 35 -0.61 -3.00 9.36
N SER A 36 -1.50 -3.21 10.33
CA SER A 36 -2.49 -4.29 10.30
C SER A 36 -3.46 -4.15 9.13
N ASP A 37 -3.91 -2.93 8.82
CA ASP A 37 -4.82 -2.68 7.71
C ASP A 37 -4.22 -3.11 6.37
N ILE A 38 -3.01 -2.65 6.07
CA ILE A 38 -2.33 -3.01 4.82
C ILE A 38 -1.92 -4.49 4.79
N THR A 39 -1.66 -5.10 5.95
CA THR A 39 -1.38 -6.53 6.06
C THR A 39 -2.59 -7.38 5.67
N THR A 40 -3.78 -6.93 6.01
CA THR A 40 -5.03 -7.63 5.65
C THR A 40 -5.20 -7.74 4.15
N ASP A 41 -4.94 -6.66 3.41
CA ASP A 41 -5.08 -6.66 1.94
C ASP A 41 -4.06 -7.57 1.23
N PHE A 42 -2.84 -7.61 1.76
CA PHE A 42 -1.72 -8.32 1.13
C PHE A 42 -1.25 -9.53 1.95
N SER A 43 -2.14 -10.12 2.76
CA SER A 43 -1.81 -11.24 3.66
C SER A 43 -1.15 -12.43 2.96
N LEU A 44 -1.53 -12.72 1.71
CA LEU A 44 -0.96 -13.80 0.91
C LEU A 44 0.49 -13.55 0.48
N PHE A 45 0.99 -12.32 0.61
CA PHE A 45 2.34 -11.92 0.23
C PHE A 45 3.24 -11.67 1.42
N THR A 46 2.75 -11.87 2.65
CA THR A 46 3.56 -11.68 3.86
C THR A 46 4.73 -12.67 3.89
N THR A 47 5.89 -12.17 4.30
CA THR A 47 7.12 -12.98 4.41
C THR A 47 7.96 -12.53 5.60
N GLU A 48 8.91 -13.36 6.00
CA GLU A 48 9.91 -12.98 6.99
C GLU A 48 10.84 -11.89 6.45
N SER A 49 11.17 -10.92 7.30
CA SER A 49 12.12 -9.88 6.94
C SER A 49 13.54 -10.43 6.96
N ASN A 50 14.27 -10.22 5.86
CA ASN A 50 15.71 -10.46 5.80
C ASN A 50 16.53 -9.16 5.78
N GLY A 51 15.88 -8.03 6.10
CA GLY A 51 16.49 -6.69 6.08
C GLY A 51 16.58 -6.03 4.71
N LEU A 52 16.26 -6.75 3.62
CA LEU A 52 16.30 -6.20 2.25
C LEU A 52 14.88 -5.91 1.76
N HIS A 53 14.69 -4.73 1.18
CA HIS A 53 13.44 -4.32 0.56
C HIS A 53 13.71 -3.33 -0.59
N ASP A 54 12.82 -3.33 -1.57
CA ASP A 54 12.86 -2.43 -2.74
C ASP A 54 12.08 -1.13 -2.48
N LEU A 55 11.07 -1.20 -1.60
CA LEU A 55 10.25 -0.07 -1.17
C LEU A 55 10.03 -0.13 0.34
N GLU A 56 10.23 1.00 1.02
CA GLU A 56 9.84 1.20 2.41
C GLU A 56 8.60 2.13 2.46
N ILE A 57 7.54 1.70 3.13
CA ILE A 57 6.35 2.53 3.42
C ILE A 57 6.33 2.83 4.91
N VAL A 58 6.37 4.10 5.26
CA VAL A 58 6.38 4.56 6.65
C VAL A 58 5.11 5.36 6.93
N PHE A 59 4.31 4.90 7.86
CA PHE A 59 3.15 5.66 8.33
C PHE A 59 3.58 6.70 9.36
N ARG A 60 3.05 7.90 9.23
CA ARG A 60 3.33 9.07 10.07
C ARG A 60 2.03 9.80 10.41
N ASP A 61 2.04 10.52 11.51
CA ASP A 61 0.97 11.46 11.85
C ASP A 61 0.99 12.66 10.90
N PHE A 62 -0.18 13.22 10.63
CA PHE A 62 -0.31 14.34 9.70
C PHE A 62 0.43 15.60 10.16
N GLY A 63 0.54 15.81 11.48
CA GLY A 63 1.30 16.91 12.07
C GLY A 63 2.80 16.87 11.76
N SER A 64 3.36 15.71 11.47
CA SER A 64 4.78 15.52 11.13
C SER A 64 5.11 15.70 9.64
N ARG A 65 4.10 16.01 8.81
CA ARG A 65 4.31 16.16 7.37
C ARG A 65 5.26 17.30 7.03
N PRO A 66 6.08 17.16 5.99
CA PRO A 66 6.86 18.28 5.48
C PRO A 66 5.94 19.34 4.89
N THR A 67 6.43 20.59 4.89
CA THR A 67 5.74 21.68 4.19
C THR A 67 5.70 21.37 2.70
N LEU A 68 4.50 21.41 2.09
CA LEU A 68 4.37 21.25 0.66
C LEU A 68 5.06 22.44 -0.05
N PRO A 69 6.03 22.20 -0.93
CA PRO A 69 6.69 23.28 -1.64
C PRO A 69 5.71 24.03 -2.56
N ARG A 70 5.96 25.33 -2.78
CA ARG A 70 5.17 26.16 -3.71
C ARG A 70 5.53 25.82 -5.15
N LEU A 71 5.02 24.70 -5.65
CA LEU A 71 5.30 24.19 -6.99
C LEU A 71 4.01 24.15 -7.82
N GLN A 72 4.18 24.21 -9.12
CA GLN A 72 3.10 23.89 -10.04
C GLN A 72 2.80 22.39 -9.98
N ALA A 73 1.52 22.03 -9.93
CA ALA A 73 1.12 20.64 -9.99
C ALA A 73 1.51 20.02 -11.34
N VAL A 74 2.11 18.83 -11.29
CA VAL A 74 2.48 18.07 -12.50
C VAL A 74 1.35 17.14 -12.95
N GLN A 75 0.43 16.79 -12.04
CA GLN A 75 -0.72 15.94 -12.34
C GLN A 75 -1.87 16.21 -11.38
N HIS A 76 -3.09 16.15 -11.91
CA HIS A 76 -4.32 16.11 -11.14
C HIS A 76 -5.02 14.79 -11.39
N THR A 77 -5.40 14.09 -10.32
CA THR A 77 -6.24 12.90 -10.37
C THR A 77 -7.55 13.16 -9.61
N PRO A 78 -8.57 12.33 -9.75
CA PRO A 78 -9.78 12.46 -8.91
C PRO A 78 -9.51 12.32 -7.40
N ARG A 79 -8.35 11.81 -7.00
CA ARG A 79 -8.02 11.51 -5.60
C ARG A 79 -6.98 12.42 -4.99
N ASN A 80 -6.01 12.89 -5.79
CA ASN A 80 -4.89 13.68 -5.30
C ASN A 80 -4.34 14.63 -6.36
N VAL A 81 -3.56 15.60 -5.89
CA VAL A 81 -2.75 16.48 -6.72
C VAL A 81 -1.29 16.10 -6.52
N VAL A 82 -0.55 15.94 -7.61
CA VAL A 82 0.86 15.53 -7.57
C VAL A 82 1.76 16.72 -7.87
N TYR A 83 2.74 16.92 -7.01
CA TYR A 83 3.82 17.90 -7.18
C TYR A 83 5.16 17.16 -7.25
N ARG A 84 6.15 17.75 -7.91
CA ARG A 84 7.49 17.16 -8.01
C ARG A 84 8.56 18.22 -7.72
N ASP A 85 9.52 17.85 -6.88
CA ASP A 85 10.67 18.67 -6.50
C ASP A 85 11.93 17.79 -6.52
N GLY A 86 12.72 17.93 -7.56
CA GLY A 86 13.88 17.05 -7.79
C GLY A 86 13.48 15.57 -7.89
N ASP A 87 14.04 14.75 -7.02
CA ASP A 87 13.76 13.31 -6.89
C ASP A 87 12.54 13.00 -6.01
N ARG A 88 11.93 14.03 -5.38
CA ARG A 88 10.77 13.87 -4.50
C ARG A 88 9.47 14.13 -5.23
N SER A 89 8.49 13.29 -4.95
CA SER A 89 7.10 13.50 -5.38
C SER A 89 6.19 13.62 -4.17
N PHE A 90 5.25 14.57 -4.23
CA PHE A 90 4.29 14.86 -3.18
C PHE A 90 2.89 14.62 -3.75
N LEU A 91 2.13 13.73 -3.12
CA LEU A 91 0.75 13.44 -3.47
C LEU A 91 -0.14 14.00 -2.36
N ASP A 92 -0.79 15.12 -2.64
CA ASP A 92 -1.68 15.81 -1.69
C ASP A 92 -3.13 15.34 -1.87
N TYR A 93 -3.72 14.80 -0.84
CA TYR A 93 -5.09 14.32 -0.79
C TYR A 93 -6.02 15.37 -0.17
N GLY A 94 -6.04 16.57 -0.77
CA GLY A 94 -6.90 17.67 -0.36
C GLY A 94 -6.60 18.19 1.04
N GLY A 95 -5.33 18.22 1.42
CA GLY A 95 -4.87 18.72 2.72
C GLY A 95 -5.17 17.81 3.91
N ARG A 96 -5.68 16.58 3.71
CA ARG A 96 -6.00 15.61 4.77
C ARG A 96 -4.98 14.48 4.88
N ALA A 97 -4.26 14.19 3.80
CA ALA A 97 -3.11 13.31 3.78
C ALA A 97 -2.08 13.84 2.80
N LEU A 98 -0.83 13.51 3.05
CA LEU A 98 0.29 13.79 2.17
C LEU A 98 1.15 12.53 2.05
N THR A 99 1.33 12.04 0.84
CA THR A 99 2.31 10.99 0.57
C THR A 99 3.56 11.62 -0.04
N VAL A 100 4.72 11.29 0.51
CA VAL A 100 6.02 11.76 0.02
C VAL A 100 6.80 10.57 -0.47
N VAL A 101 7.08 10.54 -1.75
CA VAL A 101 7.94 9.51 -2.38
C VAL A 101 9.32 10.12 -2.61
N SER A 102 10.36 9.44 -2.19
CA SER A 102 11.76 9.90 -2.25
C SER A 102 12.71 8.72 -2.53
N ASP A 103 14.01 9.01 -2.55
CA ASP A 103 15.07 8.00 -2.74
C ASP A 103 14.86 7.16 -4.02
N GLY A 104 14.60 7.85 -5.13
CA GLY A 104 14.36 7.18 -6.41
C GLY A 104 13.11 6.29 -6.41
N GLY A 105 12.14 6.56 -5.54
CA GLY A 105 10.92 5.76 -5.39
C GLY A 105 11.03 4.62 -4.38
N ARG A 106 12.14 4.50 -3.64
CA ARG A 106 12.35 3.41 -2.68
C ARG A 106 11.82 3.73 -1.28
N ARG A 107 11.48 4.97 -1.00
CA ARG A 107 10.90 5.38 0.28
C ARG A 107 9.61 6.16 0.05
N CYS A 108 8.58 5.77 0.76
CA CYS A 108 7.27 6.40 0.76
C CYS A 108 6.84 6.70 2.20
N GLU A 109 6.62 7.97 2.54
CA GLU A 109 6.07 8.37 3.83
C GLU A 109 4.61 8.80 3.64
N VAL A 110 3.70 8.17 4.37
CA VAL A 110 2.27 8.46 4.34
C VAL A 110 1.89 9.20 5.61
N HIS A 111 1.63 10.49 5.49
CA HIS A 111 1.24 11.36 6.59
C HIS A 111 -0.27 11.58 6.59
N SER A 112 -0.97 11.09 7.59
CA SER A 112 -2.41 11.31 7.77
C SER A 112 -2.85 10.93 9.18
N ASP A 113 -3.83 11.66 9.73
CA ASP A 113 -4.55 11.27 10.93
C ASP A 113 -5.86 10.52 10.59
N ASP A 114 -6.27 10.56 9.31
CA ASP A 114 -7.39 9.79 8.79
C ASP A 114 -6.92 8.38 8.40
N ARG A 115 -7.37 7.38 9.18
CA ARG A 115 -6.98 5.97 8.99
C ARG A 115 -7.34 5.44 7.60
N HIS A 116 -8.54 5.76 7.10
CA HIS A 116 -8.99 5.28 5.78
C HIS A 116 -8.15 5.88 4.66
N LEU A 117 -7.83 7.15 4.77
CA LEU A 117 -7.03 7.86 3.78
C LEU A 117 -5.57 7.40 3.81
N ALA A 118 -5.00 7.15 5.01
CA ALA A 118 -3.67 6.55 5.16
C ALA A 118 -3.60 5.16 4.51
N HIS A 119 -4.62 4.33 4.76
CA HIS A 119 -4.74 3.01 4.15
C HIS A 119 -4.86 3.09 2.63
N GLU A 120 -5.76 3.93 2.09
CA GLU A 120 -5.92 4.12 0.65
C GLU A 120 -4.60 4.57 -0.02
N ALA A 121 -3.91 5.56 0.58
CA ALA A 121 -2.66 6.07 0.05
C ALA A 121 -1.56 5.00 0.02
N ALA A 122 -1.42 4.20 1.08
CA ALA A 122 -0.46 3.10 1.14
C ALA A 122 -0.83 1.99 0.15
N TYR A 123 -2.10 1.57 0.09
CA TYR A 123 -2.59 0.57 -0.85
C TYR A 123 -2.29 0.94 -2.30
N LEU A 124 -2.60 2.17 -2.71
CA LEU A 124 -2.32 2.66 -4.06
C LEU A 124 -0.81 2.75 -4.35
N THR A 125 -0.01 3.08 -3.33
CA THR A 125 1.46 3.08 -3.44
C THR A 125 1.97 1.67 -3.73
N VAL A 126 1.53 0.66 -2.98
CA VAL A 126 1.86 -0.75 -3.23
C VAL A 126 1.49 -1.15 -4.66
N LEU A 127 0.23 -0.93 -5.07
CA LEU A 127 -0.24 -1.31 -6.40
C LEU A 127 0.56 -0.63 -7.52
N SER A 128 0.92 0.63 -7.35
CA SER A 128 1.70 1.38 -8.35
C SER A 128 3.12 0.83 -8.50
N HIS A 129 3.82 0.58 -7.38
CA HIS A 129 5.21 0.12 -7.41
C HIS A 129 5.31 -1.35 -7.87
N VAL A 130 4.45 -2.22 -7.34
CA VAL A 130 4.36 -3.62 -7.77
C VAL A 130 4.00 -3.70 -9.25
N GLY A 131 3.03 -2.87 -9.68
CA GLY A 131 2.66 -2.79 -11.07
C GLY A 131 3.82 -2.37 -11.98
N ALA A 132 4.54 -1.32 -11.63
CA ALA A 132 5.70 -0.86 -12.38
C ALA A 132 6.83 -1.91 -12.40
N HIS A 133 7.01 -2.68 -11.31
CA HIS A 133 7.94 -3.80 -11.27
C HIS A 133 7.53 -4.91 -12.26
N PHE A 134 6.27 -5.30 -12.26
CA PHE A 134 5.76 -6.34 -13.16
C PHE A 134 5.85 -5.93 -14.63
N ASP A 135 5.48 -4.68 -14.94
CA ASP A 135 5.57 -4.14 -16.30
C ASP A 135 7.03 -4.19 -16.82
N ARG A 136 8.02 -3.81 -15.97
CA ARG A 136 9.45 -3.90 -16.32
C ARG A 136 9.98 -5.33 -16.44
N SER A 137 9.38 -6.28 -15.72
CA SER A 137 9.76 -7.70 -15.78
C SER A 137 9.01 -8.50 -16.87
N GLY A 138 8.29 -7.83 -17.75
CA GLY A 138 7.54 -8.45 -18.84
C GLY A 138 6.29 -9.22 -18.39
N ARG A 139 5.80 -8.95 -17.19
CA ARG A 139 4.56 -9.55 -16.67
C ARG A 139 3.38 -8.64 -16.97
N THR A 140 2.23 -9.24 -17.24
CA THR A 140 1.01 -8.49 -17.51
C THR A 140 0.08 -8.53 -16.31
N ARG A 141 -0.42 -7.36 -15.90
CA ARG A 141 -1.47 -7.25 -14.88
C ARG A 141 -2.84 -7.46 -15.52
N VAL A 142 -3.64 -8.34 -14.92
CA VAL A 142 -4.97 -8.64 -15.41
C VAL A 142 -6.00 -8.28 -14.33
N HIS A 143 -6.95 -7.42 -14.67
CA HIS A 143 -8.10 -7.13 -13.81
C HIS A 143 -9.21 -8.12 -14.07
N ALA A 144 -9.21 -9.25 -13.36
CA ALA A 144 -10.13 -10.35 -13.53
C ALA A 144 -10.66 -10.85 -12.17
N LEU A 145 -11.75 -11.59 -12.20
CA LEU A 145 -12.10 -12.50 -11.12
C LEU A 145 -11.31 -13.80 -11.34
N GLY A 146 -10.44 -14.16 -10.40
CA GLY A 146 -9.75 -15.45 -10.38
C GLY A 146 -10.55 -16.47 -9.58
N LEU A 147 -10.71 -17.66 -10.10
CA LEU A 147 -11.32 -18.80 -9.43
C LEU A 147 -10.40 -20.02 -9.58
N GLU A 148 -10.38 -20.88 -8.56
CA GLU A 148 -9.70 -22.17 -8.62
C GLU A 148 -10.73 -23.28 -8.46
N THR A 149 -10.67 -24.27 -9.36
CA THR A 149 -11.48 -25.49 -9.27
C THR A 149 -10.74 -26.66 -9.89
N GLY A 150 -10.69 -27.78 -9.18
CA GLY A 150 -10.02 -29.00 -9.63
C GLY A 150 -8.55 -28.82 -10.00
N GLY A 151 -7.81 -27.96 -9.28
CA GLY A 151 -6.41 -27.63 -9.56
C GLY A 151 -6.20 -26.75 -10.80
N ARG A 152 -7.24 -26.13 -11.32
CA ARG A 152 -7.19 -25.24 -12.49
C ARG A 152 -7.63 -23.84 -12.12
N ALA A 153 -6.87 -22.82 -12.58
CA ALA A 153 -7.25 -21.43 -12.47
C ALA A 153 -8.13 -21.02 -13.64
N VAL A 154 -9.24 -20.34 -13.35
CA VAL A 154 -10.15 -19.72 -14.33
C VAL A 154 -10.15 -18.22 -14.10
N LEU A 155 -9.86 -17.43 -15.14
CA LEU A 155 -9.88 -15.97 -15.10
C LEU A 155 -11.10 -15.46 -15.86
N LEU A 156 -12.00 -14.75 -15.16
CA LEU A 156 -13.17 -14.11 -15.74
C LEU A 156 -12.89 -12.62 -15.97
N LEU A 157 -12.70 -12.25 -17.21
CA LEU A 157 -12.47 -10.87 -17.66
C LEU A 157 -13.84 -10.22 -17.90
N LEU A 158 -14.25 -9.35 -16.99
CA LEU A 158 -15.50 -8.60 -17.11
C LEU A 158 -15.19 -7.09 -17.01
N PRO A 159 -15.95 -6.24 -17.71
CA PRO A 159 -15.78 -4.79 -17.60
C PRO A 159 -15.98 -4.31 -16.14
N SER A 160 -15.60 -3.08 -15.89
CA SER A 160 -15.88 -2.43 -14.59
C SER A 160 -17.40 -2.48 -14.37
N SER A 161 -17.83 -2.77 -13.15
CA SER A 161 -19.24 -3.00 -12.79
C SER A 161 -19.94 -4.16 -13.51
N GLY A 162 -19.19 -5.03 -14.19
CA GLY A 162 -19.72 -6.22 -14.89
C GLY A 162 -20.11 -7.40 -14.01
N GLY A 163 -20.31 -7.19 -12.70
CA GLY A 163 -20.82 -8.21 -11.79
C GLY A 163 -19.77 -9.20 -11.26
N LYS A 164 -18.44 -8.89 -11.35
CA LYS A 164 -17.38 -9.77 -10.83
C LYS A 164 -17.60 -10.15 -9.37
N THR A 165 -17.88 -9.18 -8.51
CA THR A 165 -18.14 -9.41 -7.08
C THR A 165 -19.38 -10.27 -6.85
N THR A 166 -20.47 -10.01 -7.59
CA THR A 166 -21.70 -10.81 -7.50
C THR A 166 -21.45 -12.25 -7.92
N MET A 167 -20.68 -12.44 -8.99
CA MET A 167 -20.27 -13.77 -9.46
C MET A 167 -19.39 -14.47 -8.43
N ALA A 168 -18.38 -13.78 -7.87
CA ALA A 168 -17.53 -14.33 -6.81
C ALA A 168 -18.36 -14.84 -5.62
N LEU A 169 -19.28 -14.02 -5.11
CA LEU A 169 -20.16 -14.39 -4.00
C LEU A 169 -21.03 -15.62 -4.29
N ARG A 170 -21.50 -15.78 -5.53
CA ARG A 170 -22.25 -16.97 -5.95
C ARG A 170 -21.36 -18.20 -6.08
N MET A 171 -20.18 -18.06 -6.64
CA MET A 171 -19.25 -19.17 -6.85
C MET A 171 -18.68 -19.70 -5.54
N LEU A 172 -18.45 -18.83 -4.53
CA LEU A 172 -18.02 -19.25 -3.19
C LEU A 172 -19.07 -20.13 -2.46
N GLN A 173 -20.32 -20.17 -2.93
CA GLN A 173 -21.37 -21.06 -2.43
C GLN A 173 -21.37 -22.43 -3.14
N THR A 174 -20.49 -22.62 -4.12
CA THR A 174 -20.39 -23.86 -4.90
C THR A 174 -19.25 -24.72 -4.36
N ASP A 175 -19.53 -25.97 -4.01
CA ASP A 175 -18.51 -26.89 -3.53
C ASP A 175 -17.37 -27.06 -4.54
N GLY A 176 -16.13 -27.04 -4.04
CA GLY A 176 -14.92 -27.24 -4.86
C GLY A 176 -14.45 -26.03 -5.65
N VAL A 177 -15.03 -24.85 -5.41
CA VAL A 177 -14.55 -23.57 -5.96
C VAL A 177 -13.90 -22.74 -4.86
N ARG A 178 -12.75 -22.14 -5.15
CA ARG A 178 -12.00 -21.23 -4.26
C ARG A 178 -11.71 -19.91 -4.97
#